data_63f50c6854c23737cffd3df124875dba
#
_entry.id   63f50c6854c23737cffd3df124875dba
#
_cell.length_a   1.000
_cell.length_b   1.000
_cell.length_c   1.000
_cell.angle_alpha   90.00
_cell.angle_beta   90.00
_cell.angle_gamma   90.00
#
_symmetry.space_group_name_H-M   'P 1'
#
loop_
_entity.id
_entity.type
_entity.pdbx_description
1 polymer ?
#
loop_
_entity_poly.entity_id
_entity_poly.type
_entity_poly.pdbx_seq_one_letter_code
_entity_poly.pdbx_strand_id
1 'polypeptide(L)'
;MRPTISRSVFAALALLVVAALSCSFPGVGSPAVPTAALSFTETPTLFVAPPTQTDVPTATVAPTDTLVPPTPTVAIAHMLTPADTVKVGKLIYDATSVDTAAQKRAPYGDKYKSNLFERPFLQDMTYVPDLDIVSYNLSRDEKFYYVSIQLVGANPNNELGIQYAVELDLDADGYGDYIVMARPPYKVAWSADNVIVAKDTDHDTGGLSAENTDAPLPGNGYDTVIFDGGLGNDPDLAFVRINAGKLATVQFAFKISLAENRFMYGVLADAGFKDITSLDYVDRYTESEAGSPQIEEKDFYPLKALFAVDNVCRDAYG
;
A
#
# COMPACT_ATOMS: atom_id res chain seq x y z
N MET A 1 6.09 54.03 -46.59
CA MET A 1 5.29 53.19 -45.67
C MET A 1 6.18 52.96 -44.42
N ARG A 2 5.79 53.45 -43.27
CA ARG A 2 6.51 53.20 -41.99
C ARG A 2 5.87 51.97 -41.34
N PRO A 3 6.66 50.99 -40.91
CA PRO A 3 6.10 49.81 -40.23
C PRO A 3 5.64 50.21 -38.82
N THR A 4 4.37 50.01 -38.54
CA THR A 4 3.81 50.16 -37.17
C THR A 4 4.10 48.87 -36.41
N ILE A 5 5.09 48.95 -35.50
CA ILE A 5 5.40 47.86 -34.56
C ILE A 5 4.21 47.76 -33.56
N SER A 6 3.63 46.55 -33.49
CA SER A 6 2.48 46.27 -32.61
C SER A 6 2.84 46.48 -31.13
N ARG A 7 1.93 47.05 -30.36
CA ARG A 7 2.07 47.24 -28.91
C ARG A 7 2.36 45.94 -28.13
N SER A 8 1.96 44.81 -28.71
CA SER A 8 2.22 43.46 -28.15
C SER A 8 3.71 43.08 -28.18
N VAL A 9 4.48 43.55 -29.19
CA VAL A 9 5.91 43.26 -29.30
C VAL A 9 6.70 44.06 -28.24
N PHE A 10 6.28 45.26 -27.93
CA PHE A 10 6.88 46.08 -26.85
C PHE A 10 6.64 45.47 -25.47
N ALA A 11 5.44 44.90 -25.23
CA ALA A 11 5.12 44.25 -23.96
C ALA A 11 5.93 42.96 -23.76
N ALA A 12 6.13 42.17 -24.81
CA ALA A 12 6.93 40.95 -24.74
C ALA A 12 8.43 41.27 -24.53
N LEU A 13 8.94 42.33 -25.17
CA LEU A 13 10.34 42.76 -24.99
C LEU A 13 10.60 43.30 -23.58
N ALA A 14 9.66 44.04 -23.01
CA ALA A 14 9.74 44.57 -21.65
C ALA A 14 9.73 43.45 -20.59
N LEU A 15 8.94 42.38 -20.79
CA LEU A 15 8.93 41.21 -19.91
C LEU A 15 10.24 40.45 -19.94
N LEU A 16 10.87 40.33 -21.12
CA LEU A 16 12.18 39.67 -21.28
C LEU A 16 13.32 40.42 -20.59
N VAL A 17 13.29 41.76 -20.61
CA VAL A 17 14.31 42.59 -19.94
C VAL A 17 14.17 42.54 -18.41
N VAL A 18 12.94 42.42 -17.88
CA VAL A 18 12.71 42.28 -16.44
C VAL A 18 13.17 40.90 -15.93
N ALA A 19 12.99 39.83 -16.72
CA ALA A 19 13.49 38.51 -16.39
C ALA A 19 15.03 38.43 -16.38
N ALA A 20 15.72 39.20 -17.22
CA ALA A 20 17.19 39.19 -17.28
C ALA A 20 17.85 39.99 -16.14
N LEU A 21 17.14 40.86 -15.45
CA LEU A 21 17.66 41.66 -14.34
C LEU A 21 17.53 41.01 -12.97
N SER A 22 16.85 39.88 -12.87
CA SER A 22 16.63 39.15 -11.59
C SER A 22 17.77 38.17 -11.21
N CYS A 23 18.80 38.02 -12.03
CA CYS A 23 19.89 37.06 -11.80
C CYS A 23 21.24 37.67 -11.37
N SER A 24 21.28 38.88 -10.82
CA SER A 24 22.55 39.48 -10.37
C SER A 24 22.40 40.10 -8.98
N PHE A 25 22.36 39.26 -7.94
CA PHE A 25 22.71 39.70 -6.59
C PHE A 25 24.01 39.00 -6.17
N PRO A 26 25.11 39.73 -5.83
CA PRO A 26 26.32 39.14 -5.28
C PRO A 26 26.00 38.60 -3.88
N GLY A 27 26.45 37.36 -3.62
CA GLY A 27 26.21 36.62 -2.39
C GLY A 27 26.72 37.37 -1.15
N VAL A 28 25.84 37.42 -0.16
CA VAL A 28 26.22 37.73 1.21
C VAL A 28 26.89 36.47 1.78
N GLY A 29 28.16 36.62 2.18
CA GLY A 29 28.97 35.54 2.69
C GLY A 29 28.35 34.84 3.90
N SER A 30 28.35 33.54 3.87
CA SER A 30 28.01 32.71 5.04
C SER A 30 29.00 32.98 6.18
N PRO A 31 28.54 33.13 7.42
CA PRO A 31 29.46 33.23 8.55
C PRO A 31 30.22 31.90 8.74
N ALA A 32 31.53 32.01 8.90
CA ALA A 32 32.37 30.88 9.20
C ALA A 32 31.99 30.22 10.53
N VAL A 33 31.72 28.91 10.49
CA VAL A 33 31.55 28.10 11.68
C VAL A 33 32.91 27.98 12.37
N PRO A 34 33.03 28.34 13.68
CA PRO A 34 34.31 28.13 14.37
C PRO A 34 34.57 26.64 14.57
N THR A 35 35.67 26.16 14.02
CA THR A 35 36.17 24.82 14.27
C THR A 35 36.63 24.76 15.72
N ALA A 36 35.96 24.04 16.56
CA ALA A 36 36.38 23.75 17.92
C ALA A 36 37.63 22.86 17.89
N ALA A 37 38.73 23.39 18.39
CA ALA A 37 39.96 22.64 18.59
C ALA A 37 39.71 21.57 19.68
N LEU A 38 39.98 20.32 19.33
CA LEU A 38 39.96 19.21 20.29
C LEU A 38 41.17 19.34 21.20
N SER A 39 40.98 19.76 22.41
CA SER A 39 41.99 19.68 23.49
C SER A 39 42.14 18.24 23.90
N PHE A 40 43.30 17.64 23.66
CA PHE A 40 43.65 16.35 24.27
C PHE A 40 43.95 16.55 25.75
N THR A 41 43.10 16.06 26.59
CA THR A 41 43.33 15.98 28.04
C THR A 41 44.18 14.75 28.28
N GLU A 42 45.34 14.96 28.88
CA GLU A 42 46.24 13.87 29.28
C GLU A 42 45.51 12.98 30.32
N THR A 43 45.49 11.69 30.03
CA THR A 43 44.90 10.68 30.92
C THR A 43 45.81 10.49 32.13
N PRO A 44 45.31 10.66 33.38
CA PRO A 44 46.14 10.35 34.56
C PRO A 44 46.39 8.84 34.64
N THR A 45 47.65 8.48 34.86
CA THR A 45 48.06 7.11 35.09
C THR A 45 47.41 6.55 36.33
N LEU A 46 46.53 5.57 36.16
CA LEU A 46 45.90 4.88 37.26
C LEU A 46 46.90 3.99 37.99
N PHE A 47 47.01 4.23 39.27
CA PHE A 47 47.74 3.38 40.21
C PHE A 47 47.02 2.03 40.28
N VAL A 48 47.69 0.94 39.88
CA VAL A 48 47.18 -0.42 39.99
C VAL A 48 47.35 -0.89 41.40
N ALA A 49 46.26 -1.00 42.17
CA ALA A 49 46.25 -1.66 43.46
C ALA A 49 46.42 -3.18 43.27
N PRO A 50 47.08 -3.88 44.20
CA PRO A 50 47.25 -5.33 44.12
C PRO A 50 45.88 -6.04 44.19
N PRO A 51 45.72 -7.18 43.51
CA PRO A 51 44.44 -7.86 43.41
C PRO A 51 43.99 -8.35 44.82
N THR A 52 42.85 -7.81 45.25
CA THR A 52 42.12 -8.37 46.38
C THR A 52 41.57 -9.73 45.95
N GLN A 53 41.83 -10.76 46.75
CA GLN A 53 41.23 -12.10 46.50
C GLN A 53 39.70 -11.93 46.48
N THR A 54 39.12 -12.16 45.32
CA THR A 54 37.67 -12.18 45.14
C THR A 54 37.16 -13.56 45.57
N ASP A 55 36.25 -13.59 46.53
CA ASP A 55 35.55 -14.81 46.93
C ASP A 55 34.90 -15.46 45.71
N VAL A 56 35.08 -16.77 45.58
CA VAL A 56 34.49 -17.56 44.49
C VAL A 56 32.96 -17.38 44.54
N PRO A 57 32.30 -16.89 43.51
CA PRO A 57 30.85 -16.75 43.52
C PRO A 57 30.20 -18.12 43.68
N THR A 58 29.38 -18.27 44.70
CA THR A 58 28.51 -19.42 44.89
C THR A 58 27.61 -19.54 43.65
N ALA A 59 27.62 -20.69 42.99
CA ALA A 59 26.79 -20.93 41.82
C ALA A 59 25.31 -20.70 42.17
N THR A 60 24.76 -19.61 41.66
CA THR A 60 23.33 -19.34 41.74
C THR A 60 22.63 -20.38 40.82
N VAL A 61 21.75 -21.18 41.41
CA VAL A 61 20.93 -22.13 40.67
C VAL A 61 20.12 -21.34 39.65
N ALA A 62 20.30 -21.66 38.37
CA ALA A 62 19.52 -21.03 37.30
C ALA A 62 18.02 -21.26 37.58
N PRO A 63 17.16 -20.25 37.39
CA PRO A 63 15.73 -20.44 37.53
C PRO A 63 15.28 -21.53 36.54
N THR A 64 14.59 -22.53 37.03
CA THR A 64 13.96 -23.57 36.19
C THR A 64 12.87 -22.88 35.40
N ASP A 65 12.96 -22.93 34.05
CA ASP A 65 11.93 -22.42 33.17
C ASP A 65 10.60 -23.11 33.52
N THR A 66 9.69 -22.37 34.11
CA THR A 66 8.33 -22.83 34.36
C THR A 66 7.63 -22.85 32.98
N LEU A 67 7.33 -24.04 32.49
CA LEU A 67 6.55 -24.20 31.27
C LEU A 67 5.20 -23.47 31.44
N VAL A 68 5.03 -22.36 30.74
CA VAL A 68 3.74 -21.69 30.67
C VAL A 68 2.79 -22.64 29.98
N PRO A 69 1.65 -23.01 30.59
CA PRO A 69 0.68 -23.89 29.93
C PRO A 69 0.24 -23.24 28.63
N PRO A 70 0.10 -24.00 27.52
CA PRO A 70 -0.39 -23.43 26.27
C PRO A 70 -1.78 -22.81 26.51
N THR A 71 -1.93 -21.57 26.11
CA THR A 71 -3.24 -20.89 26.12
C THR A 71 -4.18 -21.70 25.23
N PRO A 72 -5.36 -22.10 25.71
CA PRO A 72 -6.30 -22.87 24.89
C PRO A 72 -6.67 -22.06 23.66
N THR A 73 -6.32 -22.58 22.48
CA THR A 73 -6.78 -22.02 21.21
C THR A 73 -8.26 -22.30 21.08
N VAL A 74 -9.07 -21.27 20.98
CA VAL A 74 -10.51 -21.40 20.71
C VAL A 74 -10.66 -22.01 19.32
N ALA A 75 -11.24 -23.20 19.22
CA ALA A 75 -11.54 -23.80 17.93
C ALA A 75 -12.72 -23.04 17.30
N ILE A 76 -12.48 -22.36 16.18
CA ILE A 76 -13.51 -21.69 15.41
C ILE A 76 -14.26 -22.75 14.60
N ALA A 77 -15.59 -22.85 14.79
CA ALA A 77 -16.43 -23.77 14.06
C ALA A 77 -17.11 -23.03 12.90
N HIS A 78 -16.74 -23.40 11.68
CA HIS A 78 -17.39 -22.91 10.47
C HIS A 78 -18.67 -23.69 10.17
N MET A 79 -19.76 -22.97 9.96
CA MET A 79 -21.07 -23.54 9.60
C MET A 79 -21.32 -23.51 8.09
N LEU A 80 -20.69 -22.58 7.40
CA LEU A 80 -20.77 -22.42 5.96
C LEU A 80 -19.35 -22.34 5.39
N THR A 81 -19.15 -22.94 4.23
CA THR A 81 -17.90 -22.84 3.47
C THR A 81 -18.22 -22.45 2.03
N PRO A 82 -17.33 -21.67 1.38
CA PRO A 82 -17.49 -21.33 -0.04
C PRO A 82 -17.45 -22.57 -0.94
N ALA A 83 -18.02 -22.44 -2.14
CA ALA A 83 -18.01 -23.51 -3.13
C ALA A 83 -16.58 -23.79 -3.66
N ASP A 84 -16.26 -25.07 -3.87
CA ASP A 84 -14.95 -25.44 -4.45
C ASP A 84 -14.79 -24.91 -5.89
N THR A 85 -15.87 -24.93 -6.67
CA THR A 85 -15.88 -24.42 -8.03
C THR A 85 -16.55 -23.05 -8.07
N VAL A 86 -15.77 -22.03 -8.40
CA VAL A 86 -16.24 -20.66 -8.55
C VAL A 86 -16.52 -20.37 -10.01
N LYS A 87 -17.69 -19.79 -10.29
CA LYS A 87 -18.04 -19.30 -11.65
C LYS A 87 -17.19 -18.09 -11.97
N VAL A 88 -16.79 -17.97 -13.23
CA VAL A 88 -16.12 -16.78 -13.73
C VAL A 88 -17.20 -15.74 -14.07
N GLY A 89 -17.08 -14.55 -13.51
CA GLY A 89 -17.91 -13.40 -13.83
C GLY A 89 -17.40 -12.65 -15.07
N LYS A 90 -17.90 -11.43 -15.26
CA LYS A 90 -17.38 -10.53 -16.29
C LYS A 90 -15.91 -10.21 -15.95
N LEU A 91 -15.00 -10.52 -16.87
CA LEU A 91 -13.58 -10.16 -16.73
C LEU A 91 -13.40 -8.66 -16.96
N ILE A 92 -12.67 -8.04 -16.05
CA ILE A 92 -12.22 -6.66 -16.13
C ILE A 92 -10.69 -6.74 -16.15
N TYR A 93 -10.07 -6.06 -17.11
CA TYR A 93 -8.63 -6.07 -17.32
C TYR A 93 -8.02 -4.81 -16.73
N ASP A 94 -6.84 -4.97 -16.16
CA ASP A 94 -6.02 -3.88 -15.68
C ASP A 94 -4.83 -3.61 -16.62
N ALA A 95 -4.17 -2.49 -16.40
CA ALA A 95 -2.87 -2.22 -16.99
C ALA A 95 -1.83 -3.13 -16.33
N THR A 96 -0.83 -3.57 -17.09
CA THR A 96 0.27 -4.36 -16.51
C THR A 96 1.61 -3.74 -16.84
N SER A 97 2.52 -3.81 -15.90
CA SER A 97 3.89 -3.29 -16.05
C SER A 97 4.86 -4.28 -16.68
N VAL A 98 4.42 -5.50 -17.03
CA VAL A 98 5.29 -6.59 -17.50
C VAL A 98 6.16 -6.21 -18.69
N ASP A 99 5.64 -5.46 -19.66
CA ASP A 99 6.36 -5.06 -20.88
C ASP A 99 7.34 -3.89 -20.67
N THR A 100 7.18 -3.14 -19.58
CA THR A 100 7.98 -1.97 -19.27
C THR A 100 8.85 -2.13 -18.03
N ALA A 101 8.67 -3.23 -17.29
CA ALA A 101 9.38 -3.52 -16.05
C ALA A 101 10.91 -3.52 -16.20
N ALA A 102 11.42 -4.10 -17.31
CA ALA A 102 12.86 -4.10 -17.62
C ALA A 102 13.45 -2.68 -17.79
N GLN A 103 12.63 -1.71 -18.11
CA GLN A 103 12.98 -0.30 -18.25
C GLN A 103 12.78 0.47 -16.94
N LYS A 104 12.41 -0.22 -15.86
CA LYS A 104 12.11 0.37 -14.54
C LYS A 104 11.04 1.46 -14.62
N ARG A 105 9.92 1.13 -15.25
CA ARG A 105 8.77 2.03 -15.38
C ARG A 105 7.47 1.25 -15.48
N ALA A 106 6.39 1.84 -14.98
CA ALA A 106 5.03 1.46 -15.36
C ALA A 106 4.66 2.07 -16.72
N PRO A 107 3.82 1.44 -17.53
CA PRO A 107 3.45 1.97 -18.85
C PRO A 107 2.60 3.23 -18.73
N TYR A 108 1.62 3.20 -17.90
CA TYR A 108 0.65 4.22 -17.47
C TYR A 108 -0.25 3.52 -16.43
N GLY A 109 -1.17 4.24 -15.85
CA GLY A 109 -2.09 3.65 -14.87
C GLY A 109 -2.21 4.55 -13.65
N ASP A 110 -1.06 5.07 -13.20
CA ASP A 110 -1.02 6.00 -12.09
C ASP A 110 -1.90 7.22 -12.35
N LYS A 111 -2.94 7.38 -11.56
CA LYS A 111 -3.82 8.55 -11.55
C LYS A 111 -4.03 8.99 -10.13
N TYR A 112 -3.07 9.74 -9.64
CA TYR A 112 -3.02 10.18 -8.24
C TYR A 112 -4.36 10.75 -7.76
N LYS A 113 -4.97 11.62 -8.56
CA LYS A 113 -6.24 12.28 -8.22
C LYS A 113 -7.46 11.35 -8.14
N SER A 114 -7.37 10.13 -8.60
CA SER A 114 -8.44 9.14 -8.52
C SER A 114 -8.07 7.90 -7.71
N ASN A 115 -7.03 8.01 -6.90
CA ASN A 115 -6.52 6.92 -6.05
C ASN A 115 -6.25 5.62 -6.82
N LEU A 116 -5.74 5.74 -8.07
CA LEU A 116 -5.38 4.62 -8.93
C LEU A 116 -3.87 4.59 -9.08
N PHE A 117 -3.25 3.48 -8.75
CA PHE A 117 -1.79 3.32 -8.75
C PHE A 117 -1.37 2.03 -9.43
N GLU A 118 -0.53 2.16 -10.44
CA GLU A 118 0.15 1.08 -11.14
C GLU A 118 1.62 1.08 -10.71
N ARG A 119 1.90 0.53 -9.53
CA ARG A 119 3.23 0.54 -8.88
C ARG A 119 3.68 -0.84 -8.41
N PRO A 120 3.65 -1.88 -9.26
CA PRO A 120 4.08 -3.22 -8.86
C PRO A 120 5.63 -3.31 -8.76
N PHE A 121 6.22 -2.38 -8.04
CA PHE A 121 7.66 -2.21 -7.89
C PHE A 121 8.04 -1.92 -6.45
N LEU A 122 9.21 -2.40 -6.03
CA LEU A 122 9.85 -1.91 -4.83
C LEU A 122 10.33 -0.47 -5.03
N GLN A 123 10.74 0.19 -3.96
CA GLN A 123 11.18 1.59 -4.00
C GLN A 123 12.34 1.83 -4.99
N ASP A 124 13.22 0.86 -5.21
CA ASP A 124 14.32 0.91 -6.17
C ASP A 124 13.92 0.56 -7.61
N MET A 125 12.63 0.44 -7.87
CA MET A 125 12.03 0.02 -9.13
C MET A 125 12.37 -1.43 -9.51
N THR A 126 12.61 -2.29 -8.54
CA THR A 126 12.61 -3.73 -8.73
C THR A 126 11.18 -4.21 -8.92
N TYR A 127 10.89 -4.79 -10.08
CA TYR A 127 9.57 -5.28 -10.43
C TYR A 127 9.16 -6.51 -9.62
N VAL A 128 7.91 -6.53 -9.17
CA VAL A 128 7.31 -7.62 -8.38
C VAL A 128 6.06 -8.14 -9.09
N PRO A 129 6.18 -9.19 -9.92
CA PRO A 129 5.06 -9.70 -10.70
C PRO A 129 3.84 -10.16 -9.89
N ASP A 130 4.06 -10.54 -8.63
CA ASP A 130 2.98 -10.97 -7.74
C ASP A 130 2.14 -9.80 -7.20
N LEU A 131 2.56 -8.56 -7.45
CA LEU A 131 1.76 -7.35 -7.20
C LEU A 131 0.94 -6.93 -8.43
N ASP A 132 1.42 -7.24 -9.63
CA ASP A 132 0.89 -6.76 -10.91
C ASP A 132 -0.40 -7.51 -11.28
N ILE A 133 -1.53 -6.80 -11.26
CA ILE A 133 -2.87 -7.32 -11.50
C ILE A 133 -3.14 -7.37 -13.00
N VAL A 134 -3.49 -8.54 -13.53
CA VAL A 134 -3.85 -8.73 -14.95
C VAL A 134 -5.33 -8.47 -15.19
N SER A 135 -6.14 -9.04 -14.31
CA SER A 135 -7.59 -8.97 -14.42
C SER A 135 -8.26 -9.40 -13.14
N TYR A 136 -9.49 -9.00 -12.99
CA TYR A 136 -10.35 -9.45 -11.89
C TYR A 136 -11.78 -9.69 -12.38
N ASN A 137 -12.55 -10.41 -11.60
CA ASN A 137 -13.96 -10.62 -11.85
C ASN A 137 -14.70 -10.91 -10.56
N LEU A 138 -16.00 -10.65 -10.57
CA LEU A 138 -16.91 -10.95 -9.48
C LEU A 138 -18.04 -11.85 -9.98
N SER A 139 -18.36 -12.86 -9.18
CA SER A 139 -19.49 -13.75 -9.36
C SER A 139 -20.16 -14.02 -8.02
N ARG A 140 -21.29 -14.70 -8.02
CA ARG A 140 -21.95 -15.12 -6.76
C ARG A 140 -22.67 -16.45 -6.89
N ASP A 141 -22.92 -17.06 -5.75
CA ASP A 141 -23.95 -18.07 -5.54
C ASP A 141 -25.05 -17.54 -4.60
N GLU A 142 -25.77 -18.41 -3.93
CA GLU A 142 -26.85 -18.05 -2.99
C GLU A 142 -26.32 -17.54 -1.62
N LYS A 143 -25.02 -17.75 -1.31
CA LYS A 143 -24.44 -17.53 0.01
C LYS A 143 -23.28 -16.55 0.00
N PHE A 144 -22.48 -16.59 -1.07
CA PHE A 144 -21.23 -15.84 -1.17
C PHE A 144 -21.12 -15.07 -2.48
N TYR A 145 -20.50 -13.90 -2.41
CA TYR A 145 -19.81 -13.28 -3.52
C TYR A 145 -18.41 -13.87 -3.63
N TYR A 146 -17.92 -13.99 -4.86
CA TYR A 146 -16.58 -14.48 -5.17
C TYR A 146 -15.85 -13.47 -6.03
N VAL A 147 -14.71 -13.00 -5.57
CA VAL A 147 -13.82 -12.15 -6.36
C VAL A 147 -12.56 -12.94 -6.67
N SER A 148 -12.17 -12.96 -7.94
CA SER A 148 -10.95 -13.59 -8.40
C SER A 148 -10.02 -12.53 -8.98
N ILE A 149 -8.79 -12.46 -8.48
CA ILE A 149 -7.73 -11.54 -8.90
C ILE A 149 -6.64 -12.37 -9.57
N GLN A 150 -6.42 -12.17 -10.85
CA GLN A 150 -5.34 -12.82 -11.60
C GLN A 150 -4.11 -11.92 -11.63
N LEU A 151 -2.95 -12.49 -11.31
CA LEU A 151 -1.67 -11.80 -11.21
C LEU A 151 -0.77 -12.17 -12.39
N VAL A 152 0.17 -11.30 -12.73
CA VAL A 152 1.27 -11.62 -13.65
C VAL A 152 2.16 -12.70 -13.05
N GLY A 153 2.38 -12.66 -11.75
CA GLY A 153 3.19 -13.62 -11.01
C GLY A 153 2.60 -15.04 -11.00
N ALA A 154 3.47 -16.02 -10.90
CA ALA A 154 3.09 -17.44 -10.91
C ALA A 154 2.66 -17.96 -9.53
N ASN A 155 3.14 -17.33 -8.49
CA ASN A 155 2.84 -17.68 -7.10
C ASN A 155 3.09 -16.46 -6.21
N PRO A 156 2.08 -15.93 -5.52
CA PRO A 156 2.23 -14.74 -4.69
C PRO A 156 3.40 -14.83 -3.73
N ASN A 157 4.19 -13.78 -3.68
CA ASN A 157 5.39 -13.76 -2.89
C ASN A 157 5.09 -13.49 -1.42
N ASN A 158 4.96 -14.54 -0.65
CA ASN A 158 4.72 -14.45 0.79
C ASN A 158 5.89 -13.79 1.56
N GLU A 159 7.11 -13.81 1.01
CA GLU A 159 8.28 -13.22 1.65
C GLU A 159 8.19 -11.68 1.73
N LEU A 160 7.59 -11.05 0.73
CA LEU A 160 7.32 -9.60 0.74
C LEU A 160 6.12 -9.23 1.61
N GLY A 161 5.34 -10.21 2.06
CA GLY A 161 4.15 -9.97 2.85
C GLY A 161 3.04 -9.29 2.04
N ILE A 162 2.93 -9.61 0.74
CA ILE A 162 1.90 -9.04 -0.14
C ILE A 162 0.51 -9.38 0.38
N GLN A 163 -0.28 -8.35 0.61
CA GLN A 163 -1.68 -8.42 0.96
C GLN A 163 -2.50 -8.19 -0.30
N TYR A 164 -3.61 -8.90 -0.42
CA TYR A 164 -4.61 -8.66 -1.46
C TYR A 164 -5.92 -8.27 -0.82
N ALA A 165 -6.70 -7.43 -1.48
CA ALA A 165 -7.98 -7.03 -0.92
C ALA A 165 -9.05 -6.79 -1.98
N VAL A 166 -10.28 -6.80 -1.50
CA VAL A 166 -11.47 -6.35 -2.21
C VAL A 166 -12.06 -5.20 -1.41
N GLU A 167 -12.16 -4.05 -2.03
CA GLU A 167 -12.80 -2.87 -1.50
C GLU A 167 -14.25 -2.81 -1.98
N LEU A 168 -15.18 -2.44 -1.11
CA LEU A 168 -16.61 -2.34 -1.37
C LEU A 168 -17.10 -0.93 -1.05
N ASP A 169 -17.81 -0.33 -1.99
CA ASP A 169 -18.55 0.91 -1.85
C ASP A 169 -20.02 0.57 -2.10
N LEU A 170 -20.81 0.55 -1.04
CA LEU A 170 -22.15 -0.04 -1.06
C LEU A 170 -23.24 0.90 -1.58
N ASP A 171 -23.05 2.19 -1.43
CA ASP A 171 -24.03 3.20 -1.82
C ASP A 171 -23.59 4.03 -3.06
N ALA A 172 -22.38 3.72 -3.61
CA ALA A 172 -21.80 4.33 -4.78
C ALA A 172 -21.57 5.84 -4.62
N ASP A 173 -21.19 6.26 -3.42
CA ASP A 173 -20.85 7.65 -3.12
C ASP A 173 -19.36 7.97 -3.34
N GLY A 174 -18.55 6.94 -3.62
CA GLY A 174 -17.13 7.03 -3.93
C GLY A 174 -16.22 6.76 -2.74
N TYR A 175 -16.75 6.70 -1.53
CA TYR A 175 -16.02 6.23 -0.36
C TYR A 175 -16.07 4.72 -0.24
N GLY A 176 -15.04 4.12 0.36
CA GLY A 176 -15.03 2.69 0.65
C GLY A 176 -15.75 2.41 1.95
N ASP A 177 -16.81 1.58 1.92
CA ASP A 177 -17.52 1.18 3.14
C ASP A 177 -16.84 0.03 3.87
N TYR A 178 -16.36 -0.96 3.10
CA TYR A 178 -15.71 -2.15 3.63
C TYR A 178 -14.52 -2.56 2.79
N ILE A 179 -13.55 -3.15 3.47
CA ILE A 179 -12.46 -3.87 2.85
C ILE A 179 -12.42 -5.31 3.33
N VAL A 180 -12.28 -6.26 2.41
CA VAL A 180 -11.99 -7.67 2.69
C VAL A 180 -10.54 -7.91 2.30
N MET A 181 -9.63 -7.97 3.26
CA MET A 181 -8.20 -8.08 3.05
C MET A 181 -7.67 -9.43 3.52
N ALA A 182 -6.74 -9.98 2.78
CA ALA A 182 -6.05 -11.21 3.12
C ALA A 182 -4.55 -11.01 3.21
N ARG A 183 -3.93 -11.70 4.17
CA ARG A 183 -2.49 -11.66 4.45
C ARG A 183 -1.86 -13.04 4.23
N PRO A 184 -0.59 -13.13 3.83
CA PRO A 184 0.11 -14.40 3.81
C PRO A 184 0.26 -15.00 5.22
N PRO A 185 0.43 -16.33 5.35
CA PRO A 185 0.53 -17.31 4.27
C PRO A 185 -0.84 -17.70 3.69
N TYR A 186 -0.91 -17.80 2.38
CA TYR A 186 -2.12 -18.22 1.67
C TYR A 186 -2.23 -19.73 1.59
N LYS A 187 -3.46 -20.27 1.58
CA LYS A 187 -3.76 -21.69 1.43
C LYS A 187 -4.43 -21.97 0.08
N VAL A 188 -4.26 -23.18 -0.45
CA VAL A 188 -4.96 -23.63 -1.67
C VAL A 188 -6.44 -23.92 -1.39
N ALA A 189 -6.75 -24.42 -0.20
CA ALA A 189 -8.12 -24.58 0.26
C ALA A 189 -8.65 -23.24 0.81
N TRP A 190 -9.97 -23.06 0.75
CA TRP A 190 -10.61 -21.95 1.41
C TRP A 190 -10.24 -21.89 2.90
N SER A 191 -9.85 -20.72 3.36
CA SER A 191 -9.47 -20.46 4.75
C SER A 191 -9.93 -19.08 5.16
N ALA A 192 -10.48 -18.98 6.36
CA ALA A 192 -10.74 -17.73 7.04
C ALA A 192 -9.48 -17.18 7.71
N ASP A 193 -8.47 -18.03 7.95
CA ASP A 193 -7.22 -17.62 8.57
C ASP A 193 -6.57 -16.48 7.76
N ASN A 194 -6.06 -15.49 8.45
CA ASN A 194 -5.39 -14.32 7.85
C ASN A 194 -6.31 -13.43 6.96
N VAL A 195 -7.62 -13.56 7.07
CA VAL A 195 -8.58 -12.66 6.45
C VAL A 195 -9.09 -11.67 7.49
N ILE A 196 -9.07 -10.39 7.13
CA ILE A 196 -9.65 -9.31 7.91
C ILE A 196 -10.78 -8.70 7.09
N VAL A 197 -11.90 -8.36 7.74
CA VAL A 197 -12.91 -7.46 7.20
C VAL A 197 -12.98 -6.26 8.10
N ALA A 198 -12.77 -5.09 7.52
CA ALA A 198 -12.88 -3.84 8.23
C ALA A 198 -13.86 -2.89 7.55
N LYS A 199 -14.39 -1.98 8.33
CA LYS A 199 -15.30 -0.93 7.92
C LYS A 199 -14.63 0.43 8.05
N ASP A 200 -14.91 1.33 7.12
CA ASP A 200 -14.73 2.76 7.28
C ASP A 200 -15.99 3.32 7.96
N THR A 201 -15.84 3.95 9.13
CA THR A 201 -16.97 4.46 9.90
C THR A 201 -17.11 5.96 9.87
N ASP A 202 -16.10 6.67 9.41
CA ASP A 202 -16.07 8.13 9.36
C ASP A 202 -16.00 8.71 7.95
N HIS A 203 -16.08 7.85 6.91
CA HIS A 203 -16.14 8.24 5.51
C HIS A 203 -14.92 9.03 5.04
N ASP A 204 -13.73 8.55 5.39
CA ASP A 204 -12.49 9.21 4.97
C ASP A 204 -11.70 8.41 3.93
N THR A 205 -12.16 7.23 3.49
CA THR A 205 -11.45 6.36 2.55
C THR A 205 -11.90 6.57 1.10
N GLY A 206 -11.26 7.46 0.39
CA GLY A 206 -11.55 7.73 -1.03
C GLY A 206 -12.40 8.97 -1.24
N GLY A 207 -13.41 8.87 -2.09
CA GLY A 207 -14.34 9.96 -2.43
C GLY A 207 -14.49 10.20 -3.93
N LEU A 208 -15.57 10.85 -4.33
CA LEU A 208 -15.85 11.19 -5.73
C LEU A 208 -14.96 12.32 -6.27
N SER A 209 -14.39 13.12 -5.41
CA SER A 209 -13.61 14.30 -5.77
C SER A 209 -12.21 14.21 -5.22
N ALA A 210 -11.44 13.23 -5.63
CA ALA A 210 -10.00 13.16 -5.35
C ALA A 210 -9.22 14.38 -5.89
N GLU A 211 -9.85 15.29 -6.61
CA GLU A 211 -9.21 16.48 -7.18
C GLU A 211 -8.67 17.47 -6.15
N ASN A 212 -9.15 17.43 -4.92
CA ASN A 212 -8.75 18.36 -3.85
C ASN A 212 -7.80 17.75 -2.83
N THR A 213 -7.38 16.51 -3.01
CA THR A 213 -6.66 15.72 -2.02
C THR A 213 -5.14 15.73 -2.16
N ASP A 214 -4.55 16.69 -2.86
CA ASP A 214 -3.09 16.91 -2.88
C ASP A 214 -2.54 17.46 -1.54
N ALA A 215 -3.38 17.73 -0.58
CA ALA A 215 -2.99 18.07 0.77
C ALA A 215 -3.16 16.82 1.65
N PRO A 216 -2.10 16.36 2.35
CA PRO A 216 -2.22 15.23 3.26
C PRO A 216 -3.29 15.55 4.32
N LEU A 217 -4.44 14.92 4.20
CA LEU A 217 -5.40 14.86 5.28
C LEU A 217 -5.06 13.62 6.11
N PRO A 218 -5.16 13.65 7.42
CA PRO A 218 -4.85 12.50 8.26
C PRO A 218 -5.97 11.48 8.19
N GLY A 219 -6.17 10.89 7.00
CA GLY A 219 -7.06 9.75 6.82
C GLY A 219 -6.63 8.58 7.69
N ASN A 220 -7.58 7.82 8.20
CA ASN A 220 -7.33 6.63 9.02
C ASN A 220 -7.75 5.33 8.31
N GLY A 221 -8.08 5.40 7.02
CA GLY A 221 -8.43 4.26 6.19
C GLY A 221 -9.65 3.51 6.72
N TYR A 222 -9.56 2.17 6.77
CA TYR A 222 -10.62 1.33 7.35
C TYR A 222 -10.40 1.16 8.85
N ASP A 223 -11.12 1.91 9.65
CA ASP A 223 -10.88 2.12 11.07
C ASP A 223 -11.44 1.03 12.00
N THR A 224 -12.45 0.27 11.57
CA THR A 224 -13.16 -0.67 12.44
C THR A 224 -13.13 -2.10 11.92
N VAL A 225 -12.34 -2.97 12.57
CA VAL A 225 -12.30 -4.41 12.26
C VAL A 225 -13.55 -5.11 12.78
N ILE A 226 -14.30 -5.76 11.88
CA ILE A 226 -15.51 -6.52 12.20
C ILE A 226 -15.32 -8.04 12.12
N PHE A 227 -14.24 -8.50 11.49
CA PHE A 227 -13.86 -9.90 11.36
C PHE A 227 -12.33 -10.01 11.26
N ASP A 228 -11.73 -10.95 11.99
CA ASP A 228 -10.30 -11.27 11.90
C ASP A 228 -10.10 -12.78 12.11
N GLY A 229 -9.74 -13.50 11.06
CA GLY A 229 -9.40 -14.91 11.12
C GLY A 229 -10.52 -15.82 11.64
N GLY A 230 -11.78 -15.50 11.36
CA GLY A 230 -12.94 -16.22 11.89
C GLY A 230 -13.45 -15.69 13.23
N LEU A 231 -12.78 -14.72 13.82
CA LEU A 231 -13.25 -14.01 15.01
C LEU A 231 -14.16 -12.84 14.60
N GLY A 232 -15.25 -12.64 15.32
CA GLY A 232 -16.26 -11.63 15.05
C GLY A 232 -17.68 -12.18 15.29
N ASN A 233 -18.67 -11.43 14.86
CA ASN A 233 -20.08 -11.86 15.02
C ASN A 233 -20.47 -13.00 14.09
N ASP A 234 -19.77 -13.16 12.98
CA ASP A 234 -20.01 -14.21 11.99
C ASP A 234 -18.68 -14.88 11.60
N PRO A 235 -18.38 -16.09 12.07
CA PRO A 235 -17.11 -16.77 11.79
C PRO A 235 -16.93 -17.18 10.32
N ASP A 236 -18.01 -17.13 9.54
CA ASP A 236 -18.01 -17.50 8.12
C ASP A 236 -18.12 -16.27 7.19
N LEU A 237 -17.81 -15.08 7.69
CA LEU A 237 -18.04 -13.83 6.96
C LEU A 237 -17.18 -13.74 5.68
N ALA A 238 -15.90 -14.14 5.75
CA ALA A 238 -14.98 -14.06 4.63
C ALA A 238 -13.93 -15.17 4.62
N PHE A 239 -13.52 -15.54 3.43
CA PHE A 239 -12.51 -16.57 3.15
C PHE A 239 -11.61 -16.14 2.01
N VAL A 240 -10.39 -16.69 2.00
CA VAL A 240 -9.43 -16.53 0.90
C VAL A 240 -8.85 -17.90 0.53
N ARG A 241 -8.46 -18.03 -0.72
CA ARG A 241 -7.59 -19.10 -1.19
C ARG A 241 -6.72 -18.61 -2.33
N ILE A 242 -5.66 -19.37 -2.61
CA ILE A 242 -4.79 -19.13 -3.75
C ILE A 242 -4.80 -20.33 -4.69
N ASN A 243 -4.81 -20.03 -5.96
CA ASN A 243 -4.58 -21.01 -7.01
C ASN A 243 -3.28 -20.63 -7.72
N ALA A 244 -2.17 -21.25 -7.30
CA ALA A 244 -0.87 -21.07 -7.92
C ALA A 244 -0.86 -21.68 -9.33
N GLY A 245 -0.14 -21.07 -10.25
CA GLY A 245 -0.06 -21.52 -11.64
C GLY A 245 0.85 -20.64 -12.47
N LYS A 246 0.76 -20.72 -13.79
CA LYS A 246 1.53 -19.85 -14.68
C LYS A 246 1.22 -18.37 -14.44
N LEU A 247 -0.04 -18.07 -14.17
CA LEU A 247 -0.54 -16.82 -13.61
C LEU A 247 -1.31 -17.20 -12.35
N ALA A 248 -0.86 -16.74 -11.20
CA ALA A 248 -1.54 -17.06 -9.95
C ALA A 248 -2.89 -16.34 -9.87
N THR A 249 -3.83 -16.94 -9.14
CA THR A 249 -5.14 -16.34 -8.90
C THR A 249 -5.43 -16.39 -7.41
N VAL A 250 -5.63 -15.22 -6.82
CA VAL A 250 -6.16 -15.07 -5.46
C VAL A 250 -7.67 -14.99 -5.55
N GLN A 251 -8.36 -15.77 -4.73
CA GLN A 251 -9.82 -15.79 -4.71
C GLN A 251 -10.33 -15.47 -3.32
N PHE A 252 -11.21 -14.51 -3.26
CA PHE A 252 -11.97 -14.15 -2.07
C PHE A 252 -13.38 -14.72 -2.15
N ALA A 253 -13.93 -15.08 -1.01
CA ALA A 253 -15.35 -15.31 -0.85
C ALA A 253 -15.83 -14.56 0.37
N PHE A 254 -16.86 -13.74 0.25
CA PHE A 254 -17.49 -13.06 1.38
C PHE A 254 -19.00 -13.20 1.31
N LYS A 255 -19.64 -13.29 2.48
CA LYS A 255 -21.10 -13.51 2.55
C LYS A 255 -21.87 -12.38 1.86
N ILE A 256 -22.97 -12.77 1.21
CA ILE A 256 -23.89 -11.79 0.58
C ILE A 256 -24.52 -10.83 1.57
N SER A 257 -24.49 -11.16 2.87
CA SER A 257 -24.94 -10.26 3.94
C SER A 257 -24.01 -9.07 4.19
N LEU A 258 -22.76 -9.10 3.66
CA LEU A 258 -21.82 -7.99 3.76
C LEU A 258 -22.13 -6.89 2.74
N ALA A 259 -22.67 -7.26 1.58
CA ALA A 259 -22.98 -6.33 0.51
C ALA A 259 -24.39 -6.59 -0.04
N GLU A 260 -25.06 -5.55 -0.49
CA GLU A 260 -26.36 -5.63 -1.12
C GLU A 260 -26.27 -6.17 -2.56
N ASN A 261 -27.36 -6.07 -3.33
CA ASN A 261 -27.41 -6.56 -4.71
C ASN A 261 -26.72 -5.61 -5.71
N ARG A 262 -26.41 -4.37 -5.30
CA ARG A 262 -25.75 -3.35 -6.09
C ARG A 262 -24.72 -2.66 -5.22
N PHE A 263 -23.50 -2.58 -5.73
CA PHE A 263 -22.38 -1.91 -5.08
C PHE A 263 -21.28 -1.68 -6.11
N MET A 264 -20.33 -0.82 -5.76
CA MET A 264 -19.07 -0.73 -6.49
C MET A 264 -18.03 -1.59 -5.78
N TYR A 265 -17.08 -2.14 -6.54
CA TYR A 265 -15.97 -2.90 -5.95
C TYR A 265 -14.67 -2.66 -6.72
N GLY A 266 -13.58 -2.63 -6.00
CA GLY A 266 -12.23 -2.60 -6.54
C GLY A 266 -11.40 -3.71 -5.92
N VAL A 267 -10.23 -3.96 -6.51
CA VAL A 267 -9.26 -4.89 -5.96
C VAL A 267 -7.91 -4.22 -5.84
N LEU A 268 -7.10 -4.70 -4.90
CA LEU A 268 -5.75 -4.19 -4.71
C LEU A 268 -4.78 -5.29 -4.30
N ALA A 269 -3.51 -5.05 -4.59
CA ALA A 269 -2.35 -5.79 -4.11
C ALA A 269 -1.39 -4.79 -3.46
N ASP A 270 -0.98 -5.02 -2.22
CA ASP A 270 -0.15 -4.10 -1.44
C ASP A 270 0.89 -4.84 -0.60
N ALA A 271 2.14 -4.42 -0.71
CA ALA A 271 3.24 -4.83 0.16
C ALA A 271 3.99 -3.61 0.75
N GLY A 272 3.62 -2.40 0.35
CA GLY A 272 4.17 -1.13 0.85
C GLY A 272 3.62 -0.76 2.21
N PHE A 273 2.31 -0.86 2.35
CA PHE A 273 1.60 -0.67 3.61
C PHE A 273 1.05 -2.00 4.11
N LYS A 274 1.15 -2.26 5.37
CA LYS A 274 0.67 -3.52 5.97
C LYS A 274 -0.50 -3.31 6.91
N ASP A 275 -0.95 -2.08 7.04
CA ASP A 275 -2.03 -1.67 7.92
C ASP A 275 -3.21 -1.12 7.09
N ILE A 276 -4.39 -1.66 7.33
CA ILE A 276 -5.63 -1.24 6.67
C ILE A 276 -5.98 0.23 6.92
N THR A 277 -5.53 0.79 8.04
CA THR A 277 -5.68 2.21 8.37
C THR A 277 -4.77 3.12 7.53
N SER A 278 -3.91 2.54 6.69
CA SER A 278 -2.98 3.27 5.81
C SER A 278 -3.38 3.25 4.34
N LEU A 279 -4.51 2.64 3.98
CA LEU A 279 -4.87 2.36 2.58
C LEU A 279 -5.54 3.53 1.84
N ASP A 280 -5.75 4.65 2.47
CA ASP A 280 -6.10 5.87 1.76
C ASP A 280 -4.83 6.61 1.32
N TYR A 281 -4.32 6.27 0.13
CA TYR A 281 -3.04 6.78 -0.36
C TYR A 281 -3.09 8.27 -0.70
N VAL A 282 -4.23 8.75 -1.20
CA VAL A 282 -4.39 10.13 -1.69
C VAL A 282 -4.34 11.12 -0.53
N ASP A 283 -4.99 10.78 0.57
CA ASP A 283 -5.05 11.65 1.73
C ASP A 283 -3.76 11.64 2.57
N ARG A 284 -2.91 10.61 2.37
CA ARG A 284 -1.66 10.46 3.11
C ARG A 284 -0.47 11.14 2.45
N TYR A 285 -0.47 11.22 1.13
CA TYR A 285 0.71 11.67 0.38
C TYR A 285 0.32 12.64 -0.72
N THR A 286 1.09 13.71 -0.84
CA THR A 286 1.05 14.54 -2.03
C THR A 286 1.69 13.79 -3.21
N GLU A 287 1.34 14.13 -4.43
CA GLU A 287 1.95 13.55 -5.63
C GLU A 287 3.49 13.66 -5.61
N SER A 288 4.01 14.77 -5.14
CA SER A 288 5.46 14.99 -5.00
C SER A 288 6.13 14.07 -3.99
N GLU A 289 5.44 13.71 -2.90
CA GLU A 289 5.93 12.78 -1.89
C GLU A 289 5.82 11.34 -2.35
N ALA A 290 4.75 10.99 -3.04
CA ALA A 290 4.54 9.66 -3.59
C ALA A 290 5.54 9.31 -4.69
N GLY A 291 5.96 10.29 -5.50
CA GLY A 291 6.71 10.04 -6.72
C GLY A 291 5.83 9.47 -7.82
N SER A 292 6.40 9.11 -8.95
CA SER A 292 5.66 8.44 -10.03
C SER A 292 6.58 7.49 -10.80
N PRO A 293 6.16 6.25 -11.07
CA PRO A 293 6.90 5.31 -11.90
C PRO A 293 6.67 5.55 -13.38
N GLN A 294 5.72 6.43 -13.72
CA GLN A 294 5.31 6.71 -15.09
C GLN A 294 6.31 7.62 -15.77
N ILE A 295 6.63 7.28 -17.01
CA ILE A 295 7.31 8.20 -17.92
C ILE A 295 6.24 8.79 -18.85
N GLU A 296 5.85 10.01 -18.61
CA GLU A 296 5.25 10.86 -19.62
C GLU A 296 6.41 11.54 -20.36
N GLU A 297 6.63 11.12 -21.59
CA GLU A 297 7.70 11.60 -22.48
C GLU A 297 9.14 11.31 -21.99
N LYS A 298 9.73 12.13 -21.14
CA LYS A 298 11.13 12.03 -20.75
C LYS A 298 11.39 12.05 -19.24
N ASP A 299 10.41 12.39 -18.45
CA ASP A 299 10.60 12.60 -17.03
C ASP A 299 10.22 11.33 -16.25
N PHE A 300 11.24 10.70 -15.70
CA PHE A 300 11.11 9.55 -14.83
C PHE A 300 11.26 10.01 -13.38
N TYR A 301 10.21 9.76 -12.60
CA TYR A 301 10.22 10.04 -11.17
C TYR A 301 10.31 8.72 -10.40
N PRO A 302 11.42 8.48 -9.68
CA PRO A 302 11.53 7.28 -8.85
C PRO A 302 10.45 7.29 -7.76
N LEU A 303 10.00 6.10 -7.37
CA LEU A 303 9.10 5.92 -6.26
C LEU A 303 9.73 6.45 -4.96
N LYS A 304 8.95 7.13 -4.14
CA LYS A 304 9.41 7.71 -2.88
C LYS A 304 8.67 7.11 -1.69
N ALA A 305 7.54 7.69 -1.32
CA ALA A 305 6.76 7.22 -0.18
C ALA A 305 5.77 6.11 -0.54
N LEU A 306 5.23 6.10 -1.76
CA LEU A 306 4.25 5.13 -2.21
C LEU A 306 4.84 4.19 -3.26
N PHE A 307 4.97 2.91 -2.92
CA PHE A 307 5.53 1.85 -3.76
C PHE A 307 4.96 0.48 -3.35
N ALA A 308 5.21 -0.53 -4.15
CA ALA A 308 4.74 -1.90 -3.95
C ALA A 308 3.22 -2.00 -3.78
N VAL A 309 2.51 -1.31 -4.65
CA VAL A 309 1.04 -1.28 -4.70
C VAL A 309 0.56 -1.34 -6.14
N ASP A 310 -0.54 -2.04 -6.33
CA ASP A 310 -1.31 -2.05 -7.56
C ASP A 310 -2.78 -2.12 -7.19
N ASN A 311 -3.58 -1.21 -7.72
CA ASN A 311 -5.01 -1.17 -7.47
C ASN A 311 -5.79 -0.75 -8.72
N VAL A 312 -7.05 -1.10 -8.76
CA VAL A 312 -7.93 -0.85 -9.90
C VAL A 312 -9.01 0.17 -9.55
N CYS A 313 -9.56 0.79 -10.59
CA CYS A 313 -10.79 1.57 -10.42
C CYS A 313 -11.95 0.65 -9.99
N ARG A 314 -12.82 1.15 -9.12
CA ARG A 314 -14.05 0.43 -8.76
C ARG A 314 -14.95 0.23 -9.96
N ASP A 315 -15.49 -0.97 -10.16
CA ASP A 315 -16.49 -1.33 -11.19
C ASP A 315 -17.82 -1.65 -10.51
N ALA A 316 -18.91 -1.43 -11.22
CA ALA A 316 -20.24 -1.65 -10.70
C ALA A 316 -20.63 -3.13 -10.76
N TYR A 317 -21.26 -3.64 -9.70
CA TYR A 317 -21.96 -4.90 -9.65
C TYR A 317 -23.47 -4.69 -9.45
N GLY A 318 -24.33 -5.31 -10.32
CA GLY A 318 -25.80 -5.27 -10.22
C GLY A 318 -26.53 -4.75 -11.42
#